data_2d77eae63356a2b40f53a8cde0c753d8
#
_entry.id   2d77eae63356a2b40f53a8cde0c753d8
#
_cell.length_a   1.000
_cell.length_b   1.000
_cell.length_c   1.000
_cell.angle_alpha   90.00
_cell.angle_beta   90.00
_cell.angle_gamma   90.00
#
_symmetry.space_group_name_H-M   'P 1'
#
loop_
_entity.id
_entity.type
_entity.pdbx_description
1 polymer ?
#
loop_
_entity_poly.entity_id
_entity_poly.type
_entity_poly.pdbx_seq_one_letter_code
_entity_poly.pdbx_strand_id
1 'polypeptide(L)'
;PSKCASNYIYCADTNDFRTNIYSVDAKGTGAGGAFITVKDIVKFWNGLLDNKLISQGLISKMFSKQSGDGTDEEEGYYGYGVWVIDNPEGKDYAYFQGCDPGVSFISEYNPNNGIISVMVSNYGDNVCKEMRKVRKELY
;
A
#
# COMPACT_ATOMS: atom_id res chain seq x y z
N PRO A 1 -17.84 -7.25 -10.14
CA PRO A 1 -18.75 -6.10 -10.02
C PRO A 1 -18.65 -5.21 -11.26
N SER A 2 -19.77 -4.68 -11.75
CA SER A 2 -19.87 -3.95 -13.02
C SER A 2 -19.13 -2.59 -13.08
N LYS A 3 -18.45 -2.19 -12.02
CA LYS A 3 -17.70 -0.92 -11.90
C LYS A 3 -16.27 -1.11 -11.41
N CYS A 4 -15.71 -2.32 -11.54
CA CYS A 4 -14.32 -2.58 -11.19
C CYS A 4 -13.43 -2.44 -12.41
N ALA A 5 -12.24 -1.88 -12.22
CA ALA A 5 -11.22 -1.90 -13.24
C ALA A 5 -10.81 -3.35 -13.53
N SER A 6 -10.56 -3.67 -14.79
CA SER A 6 -9.86 -4.88 -15.16
C SER A 6 -8.37 -4.69 -14.95
N ASN A 7 -7.69 -5.72 -14.49
CA ASN A 7 -6.25 -5.72 -14.34
C ASN A 7 -5.61 -6.51 -15.50
N TYR A 8 -4.44 -6.09 -15.95
CA TYR A 8 -3.81 -6.61 -17.16
C TYR A 8 -2.38 -7.08 -16.90
N ILE A 9 -2.06 -8.25 -17.43
CA ILE A 9 -0.74 -8.83 -17.42
C ILE A 9 -0.18 -8.75 -18.84
N TYR A 10 1.01 -8.17 -19.00
CA TYR A 10 1.72 -8.18 -20.27
C TYR A 10 2.30 -9.56 -20.54
N CYS A 11 2.07 -10.09 -21.76
CA CYS A 11 2.59 -11.35 -22.25
C CYS A 11 3.65 -11.08 -23.31
N ALA A 12 4.92 -11.18 -22.95
CA ALA A 12 6.04 -10.85 -23.81
C ALA A 12 6.17 -11.79 -25.05
N ASP A 13 5.73 -13.03 -24.92
CA ASP A 13 5.72 -14.04 -25.99
C ASP A 13 4.75 -13.70 -27.13
N THR A 14 3.63 -13.06 -26.81
CA THR A 14 2.61 -12.64 -27.78
C THR A 14 2.63 -11.13 -28.06
N ASN A 15 3.42 -10.36 -27.31
CA ASN A 15 3.44 -8.89 -27.32
C ASN A 15 2.03 -8.29 -27.13
N ASP A 16 1.26 -8.85 -26.20
CA ASP A 16 -0.14 -8.50 -25.98
C ASP A 16 -0.46 -8.54 -24.48
N PHE A 17 -1.68 -8.13 -24.11
CA PHE A 17 -2.17 -8.12 -22.75
C PHE A 17 -3.27 -9.14 -22.55
N ARG A 18 -3.25 -9.82 -21.40
CA ARG A 18 -4.37 -10.63 -20.91
C ARG A 18 -4.89 -10.09 -19.59
N THR A 19 -6.16 -10.32 -19.30
CA THR A 19 -6.73 -9.99 -17.98
C THR A 19 -6.20 -10.96 -16.92
N ASN A 20 -6.10 -10.50 -15.68
CA ASN A 20 -5.62 -11.32 -14.56
C ASN A 20 -6.70 -12.19 -13.91
N ILE A 21 -7.89 -12.29 -14.49
CA ILE A 21 -9.07 -12.93 -13.88
C ILE A 21 -8.83 -14.38 -13.41
N TYR A 22 -7.90 -15.09 -14.05
CA TYR A 22 -7.50 -16.45 -13.67
C TYR A 22 -6.19 -16.52 -12.87
N SER A 23 -5.61 -15.36 -12.54
CA SER A 23 -4.31 -15.26 -11.86
C SER A 23 -4.43 -14.67 -10.45
N VAL A 24 -5.65 -14.41 -9.99
CA VAL A 24 -5.97 -13.86 -8.67
C VAL A 24 -7.02 -14.70 -7.98
N ASP A 25 -7.08 -14.63 -6.67
CA ASP A 25 -8.09 -15.33 -5.89
C ASP A 25 -9.51 -14.91 -6.28
N ALA A 26 -10.41 -15.88 -6.39
CA ALA A 26 -11.81 -15.64 -6.73
C ALA A 26 -12.56 -14.80 -5.68
N LYS A 27 -12.03 -14.71 -4.46
CA LYS A 27 -12.59 -13.96 -3.32
C LYS A 27 -11.48 -13.28 -2.54
N GLY A 28 -11.67 -12.01 -2.23
CA GLY A 28 -10.77 -11.28 -1.32
C GLY A 28 -10.69 -11.91 0.06
N THR A 29 -9.49 -11.89 0.64
CA THR A 29 -9.14 -12.42 1.96
C THR A 29 -8.34 -11.39 2.75
N GLY A 30 -7.89 -11.74 3.97
CA GLY A 30 -6.95 -10.90 4.72
C GLY A 30 -5.57 -10.75 4.05
N ALA A 31 -5.25 -11.60 3.08
CA ALA A 31 -4.02 -11.52 2.31
C ALA A 31 -4.10 -10.54 1.13
N GLY A 32 -5.30 -10.24 0.61
CA GLY A 32 -5.46 -9.34 -0.53
C GLY A 32 -6.81 -9.46 -1.22
N GLY A 33 -6.94 -8.85 -2.40
CA GLY A 33 -8.14 -8.95 -3.25
C GLY A 33 -9.24 -7.94 -2.91
N ALA A 34 -8.92 -6.84 -2.23
CA ALA A 34 -9.89 -5.78 -1.98
C ALA A 34 -10.16 -4.96 -3.25
N PHE A 35 -11.45 -4.78 -3.58
CA PHE A 35 -11.90 -3.83 -4.59
C PHE A 35 -12.25 -2.51 -3.91
N ILE A 36 -11.39 -1.52 -4.07
CA ILE A 36 -11.48 -0.26 -3.34
C ILE A 36 -11.05 0.92 -4.23
N THR A 37 -11.56 2.12 -3.98
CA THR A 37 -11.13 3.33 -4.67
C THR A 37 -10.02 4.03 -3.89
N VAL A 38 -9.20 4.84 -4.59
CA VAL A 38 -8.20 5.72 -3.96
C VAL A 38 -8.83 6.59 -2.87
N LYS A 39 -10.03 7.13 -3.12
CA LYS A 39 -10.76 7.95 -2.15
C LYS A 39 -11.16 7.18 -0.89
N ASP A 40 -11.47 5.91 -1.01
CA ASP A 40 -11.84 5.09 0.15
C ASP A 40 -10.62 4.67 0.97
N ILE A 41 -9.45 4.52 0.34
CA ILE A 41 -8.17 4.36 1.06
C ILE A 41 -7.88 5.60 1.91
N VAL A 42 -8.06 6.80 1.37
CA VAL A 42 -7.90 8.05 2.15
C VAL A 42 -8.89 8.11 3.32
N LYS A 43 -10.15 7.69 3.11
CA LYS A 43 -11.13 7.60 4.22
C LYS A 43 -10.73 6.56 5.28
N PHE A 44 -10.16 5.43 4.85
CA PHE A 44 -9.63 4.41 5.76
C PHE A 44 -8.53 5.00 6.65
N TRP A 45 -7.54 5.68 6.06
CA TRP A 45 -6.49 6.37 6.82
C TRP A 45 -7.06 7.39 7.79
N ASN A 46 -7.94 8.27 7.34
CA ASN A 46 -8.58 9.25 8.21
C ASN A 46 -9.37 8.58 9.35
N GLY A 47 -10.13 7.53 9.05
CA GLY A 47 -10.87 6.77 10.06
C GLY A 47 -9.96 6.09 11.08
N LEU A 48 -8.80 5.58 10.64
CA LEU A 48 -7.78 4.99 11.50
C LEU A 48 -7.17 6.06 12.41
N LEU A 49 -6.67 7.16 11.84
CA LEU A 49 -5.99 8.23 12.55
C LEU A 49 -6.91 9.00 13.51
N ASP A 50 -8.19 9.12 13.18
CA ASP A 50 -9.23 9.70 14.03
C ASP A 50 -9.71 8.77 15.16
N ASN A 51 -9.10 7.60 15.33
CA ASN A 51 -9.51 6.58 16.32
C ASN A 51 -10.94 6.04 16.13
N LYS A 52 -11.49 6.11 14.91
CA LYS A 52 -12.83 5.61 14.59
C LYS A 52 -12.87 4.10 14.35
N LEU A 53 -11.73 3.50 13.95
CA LEU A 53 -11.63 2.07 13.66
C LEU A 53 -11.09 1.29 14.85
N ILE A 54 -10.02 1.77 15.47
CA ILE A 54 -9.36 1.19 16.64
C ILE A 54 -8.86 2.32 17.56
N SER A 55 -8.58 1.99 18.81
CA SER A 55 -8.10 2.98 19.79
C SER A 55 -6.68 3.48 19.48
N GLN A 56 -6.32 4.66 19.98
CA GLN A 56 -4.98 5.24 19.84
C GLN A 56 -3.88 4.29 20.33
N GLY A 57 -4.11 3.57 21.41
CA GLY A 57 -3.14 2.59 21.94
C GLY A 57 -2.91 1.42 20.98
N LEU A 58 -3.95 0.98 20.26
CA LEU A 58 -3.84 -0.05 19.23
C LEU A 58 -3.17 0.49 17.96
N ILE A 59 -3.40 1.75 17.57
CA ILE A 59 -2.70 2.39 16.45
C ILE A 59 -1.21 2.49 16.76
N SER A 60 -0.84 2.95 17.95
CA SER A 60 0.57 3.01 18.38
C SER A 60 1.23 1.63 18.37
N LYS A 61 0.49 0.59 18.77
CA LYS A 61 0.97 -0.80 18.68
C LYS A 61 1.08 -1.26 17.22
N MET A 62 0.10 -0.92 16.39
CA MET A 62 0.10 -1.27 14.96
C MET A 62 1.33 -0.72 14.24
N PHE A 63 1.74 0.51 14.57
CA PHE A 63 2.90 1.18 13.97
C PHE A 63 4.22 0.88 14.68
N SER A 64 4.22 0.07 15.73
CA SER A 64 5.47 -0.32 16.39
C SER A 64 6.22 -1.39 15.57
N LYS A 65 7.53 -1.26 15.51
CA LYS A 65 8.42 -2.16 14.77
C LYS A 65 8.43 -3.54 15.44
N GLN A 66 7.99 -4.57 14.73
CA GLN A 66 7.89 -5.94 15.25
C GLN A 66 8.92 -6.88 14.62
N SER A 67 9.20 -6.72 13.33
CA SER A 67 10.17 -7.53 12.60
C SER A 67 10.90 -6.70 11.56
N GLY A 68 12.01 -7.23 11.06
CA GLY A 68 12.95 -6.50 10.22
C GLY A 68 14.07 -5.92 11.06
N ASP A 69 15.18 -5.60 10.44
CA ASP A 69 16.37 -5.03 11.07
C ASP A 69 16.63 -3.57 10.62
N GLY A 70 15.76 -3.04 9.76
CA GLY A 70 15.88 -1.70 9.21
C GLY A 70 17.00 -1.55 8.18
N THR A 71 17.65 -2.65 7.78
CA THR A 71 18.76 -2.60 6.80
C THR A 71 18.26 -2.40 5.39
N ASP A 72 17.00 -2.71 5.10
CA ASP A 72 16.35 -2.37 3.86
C ASP A 72 15.76 -0.96 3.96
N GLU A 73 16.48 0.02 3.43
CA GLU A 73 16.03 1.43 3.36
C GLU A 73 14.71 1.60 2.57
N GLU A 74 14.37 0.63 1.76
CA GLU A 74 13.15 0.67 0.96
C GLU A 74 11.93 0.09 1.68
N GLU A 75 12.12 -0.95 2.51
CA GLU A 75 11.04 -1.64 3.21
C GLU A 75 10.95 -1.28 4.69
N GLY A 76 12.09 -1.04 5.36
CA GLY A 76 12.11 -0.67 6.78
C GLY A 76 11.72 -1.83 7.70
N TYR A 77 10.85 -1.55 8.67
CA TYR A 77 10.34 -2.53 9.62
C TYR A 77 8.91 -2.94 9.32
N TYR A 78 8.52 -4.13 9.74
CA TYR A 78 7.11 -4.55 9.69
C TYR A 78 6.48 -4.43 11.08
N GLY A 79 5.33 -3.74 11.15
CA GLY A 79 4.50 -3.63 12.34
C GLY A 79 3.37 -4.65 12.32
N TYR A 80 2.22 -4.31 12.89
CA TYR A 80 1.03 -5.17 12.81
C TYR A 80 0.19 -4.83 11.57
N GLY A 81 0.55 -5.46 10.43
CA GLY A 81 -0.14 -5.27 9.16
C GLY A 81 0.23 -3.99 8.41
N VAL A 82 1.30 -3.32 8.79
CA VAL A 82 1.85 -2.12 8.12
C VAL A 82 3.37 -2.20 8.05
N TRP A 83 3.94 -1.56 7.07
CA TRP A 83 5.36 -1.25 7.03
C TRP A 83 5.62 0.08 7.73
N VAL A 84 6.78 0.19 8.35
CA VAL A 84 7.21 1.37 9.11
C VAL A 84 8.63 1.72 8.69
N ILE A 85 8.82 2.92 8.17
CA ILE A 85 10.13 3.44 7.77
C ILE A 85 10.63 4.40 8.84
N ASP A 86 11.86 4.20 9.29
CA ASP A 86 12.53 5.12 10.20
C ASP A 86 12.66 6.52 9.59
N ASN A 87 12.34 7.52 10.39
CA ASN A 87 12.63 8.90 10.08
C ASN A 87 13.48 9.51 11.22
N PRO A 88 14.81 9.57 11.08
CA PRO A 88 15.69 10.13 12.12
C PRO A 88 15.41 11.58 12.49
N GLU A 89 14.80 12.33 11.59
CA GLU A 89 14.47 13.77 11.75
C GLU A 89 13.04 14.02 12.25
N GLY A 90 12.25 12.99 12.47
CA GLY A 90 10.85 13.15 12.84
C GLY A 90 10.17 11.86 13.28
N LYS A 91 8.88 11.76 13.02
CA LYS A 91 8.10 10.56 13.26
C LYS A 91 8.22 9.59 12.08
N ASP A 92 8.27 8.31 12.37
CA ASP A 92 8.31 7.25 11.38
C ASP A 92 7.10 7.29 10.43
N TYR A 93 7.31 6.92 9.18
CA TYR A 93 6.25 6.79 8.17
C TYR A 93 5.59 5.42 8.28
N ALA A 94 4.28 5.35 8.02
CA ALA A 94 3.55 4.09 7.92
C ALA A 94 2.99 3.90 6.51
N TYR A 95 3.06 2.68 5.97
CA TYR A 95 2.52 2.38 4.65
C TYR A 95 2.00 0.96 4.51
N PHE A 96 1.09 0.78 3.57
CA PHE A 96 0.63 -0.52 3.07
C PHE A 96 1.05 -0.67 1.62
N GLN A 97 1.49 -1.84 1.23
CA GLN A 97 1.77 -2.14 -0.17
C GLN A 97 1.32 -3.56 -0.52
N GLY A 98 1.11 -3.80 -1.81
CA GLY A 98 0.82 -5.11 -2.34
C GLY A 98 0.90 -5.15 -3.85
N CYS A 99 1.23 -6.33 -4.36
CA CYS A 99 1.26 -6.63 -5.78
C CYS A 99 0.69 -8.03 -6.01
N ASP A 100 -0.15 -8.12 -7.04
CA ASP A 100 -0.59 -9.36 -7.65
C ASP A 100 -0.39 -9.27 -9.17
N PRO A 101 -0.43 -10.36 -9.92
CA PRO A 101 -0.33 -10.29 -11.37
C PRO A 101 -1.32 -9.28 -11.96
N GLY A 102 -0.83 -8.25 -12.65
CA GLY A 102 -1.63 -7.21 -13.29
C GLY A 102 -2.15 -6.11 -12.37
N VAL A 103 -1.72 -6.04 -11.11
CA VAL A 103 -2.07 -4.96 -10.19
C VAL A 103 -0.94 -4.67 -9.23
N SER A 104 -0.75 -3.41 -8.89
CA SER A 104 0.11 -2.99 -7.79
C SER A 104 -0.48 -1.79 -7.05
N PHE A 105 -0.16 -1.69 -5.77
CA PHE A 105 -0.74 -0.72 -4.84
C PHE A 105 0.27 -0.33 -3.77
N ILE A 106 0.29 0.95 -3.44
CA ILE A 106 0.90 1.48 -2.22
C ILE A 106 0.08 2.64 -1.67
N SER A 107 0.00 2.73 -0.37
CA SER A 107 -0.59 3.86 0.33
C SER A 107 0.22 4.18 1.57
N GLU A 108 0.57 5.45 1.76
CA GLU A 108 1.45 5.94 2.81
C GLU A 108 0.80 7.05 3.61
N TYR A 109 1.19 7.14 4.88
CA TYR A 109 0.89 8.25 5.76
C TYR A 109 2.17 8.82 6.35
N ASN A 110 2.41 10.12 6.14
CA ASN A 110 3.49 10.86 6.76
C ASN A 110 2.96 11.67 7.95
N PRO A 111 3.28 11.29 9.20
CA PRO A 111 2.79 11.96 10.39
C PRO A 111 3.45 13.34 10.66
N ASN A 112 4.52 13.70 9.90
CA ASN A 112 5.22 14.97 10.09
C ASN A 112 4.54 16.14 9.37
N ASN A 113 3.84 15.85 8.25
CA ASN A 113 3.10 16.85 7.47
C ASN A 113 1.61 16.51 7.27
N GLY A 114 1.18 15.33 7.74
CA GLY A 114 -0.20 14.86 7.62
C GLY A 114 -0.61 14.41 6.22
N ILE A 115 0.34 14.25 5.29
CA ILE A 115 0.05 13.84 3.92
C ILE A 115 -0.27 12.33 3.88
N ILE A 116 -1.36 12.00 3.18
CA ILE A 116 -1.71 10.63 2.79
C ILE A 116 -1.50 10.52 1.29
N SER A 117 -0.62 9.62 0.88
CA SER A 117 -0.34 9.34 -0.54
C SER A 117 -0.91 7.99 -0.92
N VAL A 118 -1.50 7.88 -2.11
CA VAL A 118 -2.03 6.63 -2.65
C VAL A 118 -1.68 6.51 -4.12
N MET A 119 -1.08 5.41 -4.49
CA MET A 119 -0.78 5.08 -5.89
C MET A 119 -1.24 3.65 -6.18
N VAL A 120 -1.88 3.46 -7.33
CA VAL A 120 -2.40 2.17 -7.77
C VAL A 120 -2.27 2.04 -9.28
N SER A 121 -1.94 0.84 -9.74
CA SER A 121 -1.93 0.50 -11.15
C SER A 121 -2.72 -0.79 -11.39
N ASN A 122 -3.49 -0.82 -12.46
CA ASN A 122 -4.17 -2.02 -12.97
C ASN A 122 -3.37 -2.72 -14.08
N TYR A 123 -2.07 -2.46 -14.15
CA TYR A 123 -1.17 -2.92 -15.20
C TYR A 123 0.00 -3.77 -14.67
N GLY A 124 0.14 -3.93 -13.38
CA GLY A 124 1.21 -4.73 -12.76
C GLY A 124 2.57 -4.06 -12.70
N ASP A 125 2.70 -2.79 -13.13
CA ASP A 125 3.88 -1.98 -12.87
C ASP A 125 4.07 -1.79 -11.36
N ASN A 126 5.31 -1.85 -10.90
CA ASN A 126 5.63 -1.67 -9.49
C ASN A 126 5.48 -0.21 -9.08
N VAL A 127 4.26 0.20 -8.73
CA VAL A 127 3.97 1.57 -8.23
C VAL A 127 4.69 1.87 -6.91
N CYS A 128 5.13 0.86 -6.17
CA CYS A 128 5.89 1.07 -4.94
C CYS A 128 7.22 1.76 -5.25
N LYS A 129 7.90 1.37 -6.33
CA LYS A 129 9.12 2.02 -6.79
C LYS A 129 8.88 3.48 -7.22
N GLU A 130 7.78 3.75 -7.89
CA GLU A 130 7.44 5.11 -8.31
C GLU A 130 7.06 5.98 -7.11
N MET A 131 6.30 5.45 -6.15
CA MET A 131 5.97 6.16 -4.91
C MET A 131 7.23 6.55 -4.12
N ARG A 132 8.25 5.68 -4.07
CA ARG A 132 9.52 5.98 -3.39
C ARG A 132 10.26 7.15 -4.03
N LYS A 133 10.16 7.34 -5.35
CA LYS A 133 10.71 8.53 -6.02
C LYS A 133 9.93 9.78 -5.63
N VAL A 134 8.60 9.71 -5.68
CA VAL A 134 7.69 10.81 -5.32
C VAL A 134 7.85 11.19 -3.85
N ARG A 135 8.07 10.21 -2.96
CA ARG A 135 8.32 10.43 -1.53
C ARG A 135 9.47 11.41 -1.30
N LYS A 136 10.56 11.29 -2.04
CA LYS A 136 11.74 12.18 -1.92
C LYS A 136 11.47 13.62 -2.32
N GLU A 137 10.39 13.87 -3.06
CA GLU A 137 9.97 15.20 -3.49
C GLU A 137 8.89 15.80 -2.57
N LEU A 138 8.12 14.93 -1.90
CA LEU A 138 7.01 15.34 -1.03
C LEU A 138 7.42 15.51 0.43
N TYR A 139 8.53 14.92 0.84
CA TYR A 139 8.98 14.81 2.22
C TYR A 139 10.42 15.29 2.35
#